data_ebceac68033214d278dfa7d2f9bf32e5
#
_entry.id   ebceac68033214d278dfa7d2f9bf32e5
#
_cell.length_a   1.000
_cell.length_b   1.000
_cell.length_c   1.000
_cell.angle_alpha   90.00
_cell.angle_beta   90.00
_cell.angle_gamma   90.00
#
_symmetry.space_group_name_H-M   'P 1'
#
loop_
_entity.id
_entity.type
_entity.pdbx_description
1 polymer ?
#
loop_
_entity_poly.entity_id
_entity_poly.type
_entity_poly.pdbx_seq_one_letter_code
_entity_poly.pdbx_strand_id
1 'polypeptide(L)'
;MKIYHCEDSLEGIFTAIYNTYEDHCIIRDTMVTTIEENLLFSESVEVVPDPEKTVKVIRTLKRRFGEEDYESLCLALSSPKPEKAQACLLYTSDAADE
;
A
#
# COMPACT_ATOMS: atom_id res chain seq x y z
N MET A 1 15.05 -3.85 -7.08
CA MET A 1 13.96 -3.39 -6.21
C MET A 1 12.92 -2.66 -7.04
N LYS A 2 11.66 -2.90 -6.79
CA LYS A 2 10.56 -2.24 -7.48
C LYS A 2 9.91 -1.23 -6.53
N ILE A 3 9.75 0.00 -6.98
CA ILE A 3 9.20 1.09 -6.17
C ILE A 3 7.87 1.52 -6.76
N TYR A 4 6.81 1.45 -5.95
CA TYR A 4 5.49 1.94 -6.33
C TYR A 4 5.29 3.31 -5.72
N HIS A 5 5.29 4.32 -6.57
CA HIS A 5 5.08 5.71 -6.15
C HIS A 5 3.59 6.04 -6.29
N CYS A 6 2.96 6.41 -5.18
CA CYS A 6 1.53 6.67 -5.16
C CYS A 6 1.23 8.05 -4.57
N GLU A 7 0.01 8.53 -4.83
CA GLU A 7 -0.49 9.75 -4.24
C GLU A 7 -0.62 9.60 -2.72
N ASP A 8 -0.35 10.68 -2.00
CA ASP A 8 -0.48 10.69 -0.53
C ASP A 8 -1.97 10.80 -0.16
N SER A 9 -2.68 9.69 -0.30
CA SER A 9 -4.08 9.55 0.02
C SER A 9 -4.38 8.08 0.29
N LEU A 10 -5.50 7.80 0.97
CA LEU A 10 -5.91 6.42 1.19
C LEU A 10 -6.11 5.70 -0.14
N GLU A 11 -6.76 6.36 -1.09
CA GLU A 11 -7.03 5.78 -2.40
C GLU A 11 -5.74 5.44 -3.14
N GLY A 12 -4.76 6.35 -3.14
CA GLY A 12 -3.47 6.12 -3.79
C GLY A 12 -2.71 4.97 -3.14
N ILE A 13 -2.63 4.97 -1.81
CA ILE A 13 -1.89 3.95 -1.07
C ILE A 13 -2.52 2.57 -1.25
N PHE A 14 -3.84 2.47 -1.13
CA PHE A 14 -4.54 1.20 -1.29
C PHE A 14 -4.43 0.68 -2.72
N THR A 15 -4.50 1.56 -3.71
CA THR A 15 -4.30 1.16 -5.11
C THR A 15 -2.89 0.59 -5.32
N ALA A 16 -1.88 1.24 -4.74
CA ALA A 16 -0.50 0.75 -4.82
C ALA A 16 -0.37 -0.64 -4.21
N ILE A 17 -0.97 -0.86 -3.05
CA ILE A 17 -0.95 -2.17 -2.40
C ILE A 17 -1.62 -3.22 -3.27
N TYR A 18 -2.76 -2.90 -3.85
CA TYR A 18 -3.45 -3.82 -4.75
C TYR A 18 -2.54 -4.18 -5.94
N ASN A 19 -1.88 -3.19 -6.51
CA ASN A 19 -1.00 -3.43 -7.66
C ASN A 19 0.18 -4.33 -7.30
N THR A 20 0.74 -4.22 -6.09
CA THR A 20 1.83 -5.11 -5.67
C THR A 20 1.36 -6.56 -5.60
N TYR A 21 0.15 -6.81 -5.12
CA TYR A 21 -0.42 -8.16 -5.11
C TYR A 21 -0.73 -8.65 -6.51
N GLU A 22 -1.31 -7.82 -7.35
CA GLU A 22 -1.64 -8.17 -8.72
C GLU A 22 -0.40 -8.54 -9.52
N ASP A 23 0.71 -7.85 -9.26
CA ASP A 23 1.99 -8.09 -9.94
C ASP A 23 2.80 -9.21 -9.30
N HIS A 24 2.27 -9.85 -8.25
CA HIS A 24 2.95 -10.93 -7.51
C HIS A 24 4.34 -10.51 -7.02
N CYS A 25 4.45 -9.29 -6.51
CA CYS A 25 5.72 -8.76 -6.06
C CYS A 25 6.25 -9.48 -4.82
N ILE A 26 7.58 -9.59 -4.75
CA ILE A 26 8.26 -10.09 -3.55
C ILE A 26 8.35 -8.89 -2.59
N ILE A 27 7.71 -9.01 -1.42
CA ILE A 27 7.59 -7.91 -0.47
C ILE A 27 8.94 -7.34 -0.06
N ARG A 28 9.94 -8.20 0.16
CA ARG A 28 11.28 -7.77 0.57
C ARG A 28 11.98 -6.93 -0.49
N ASP A 29 11.56 -7.06 -1.74
CA ASP A 29 12.16 -6.38 -2.87
C ASP A 29 11.24 -5.32 -3.47
N THR A 30 10.25 -4.90 -2.69
CA THR A 30 9.23 -3.96 -3.13
C THR A 30 9.08 -2.84 -2.12
N MET A 31 8.93 -1.62 -2.63
CA MET A 31 8.70 -0.45 -1.79
C MET A 31 7.44 0.28 -2.28
N VAL A 32 6.61 0.75 -1.34
CA VAL A 32 5.50 1.64 -1.64
C VAL A 32 5.79 2.96 -0.94
N THR A 33 5.75 4.05 -1.67
CA THR A 33 6.09 5.36 -1.13
C THR A 33 5.18 6.44 -1.68
N THR A 34 4.96 7.49 -0.90
CA THR A 34 4.22 8.68 -1.33
C THR A 34 5.15 9.80 -1.77
N ILE A 35 6.45 9.61 -1.62
CA ILE A 35 7.46 10.59 -2.04
C ILE A 35 8.27 10.01 -3.19
N GLU A 36 8.84 10.90 -4.01
CA GLU A 36 9.66 10.46 -5.13
C GLU A 36 11.01 9.96 -4.63
N GLU A 37 11.35 8.73 -5.02
CA GLU A 37 12.58 8.06 -4.62
C GLU A 37 13.38 7.68 -5.87
N ASN A 38 14.64 8.07 -5.92
CA ASN A 38 15.55 7.74 -7.02
C ASN A 38 16.67 6.86 -6.50
N LEU A 39 16.38 5.56 -6.42
CA LEU A 39 17.37 4.58 -5.98
C LEU A 39 18.03 3.92 -7.18
N LEU A 40 19.34 3.70 -7.09
CA LEU A 40 20.09 3.01 -8.13
C LEU A 40 19.58 1.56 -8.25
N PHE A 41 19.52 1.08 -9.50
CA PHE A 41 19.10 -0.28 -9.83
C PHE A 41 17.67 -0.60 -9.39
N SER A 42 16.81 0.41 -9.26
CA SER A 42 15.42 0.22 -8.94
C SER A 42 14.53 0.60 -10.12
N GLU A 43 13.38 -0.05 -10.19
CA GLU A 43 12.35 0.26 -11.17
C GLU A 43 11.24 1.02 -10.47
N SER A 44 10.91 2.21 -10.98
CA SER A 44 9.86 3.04 -10.40
C SER A 44 8.57 2.92 -11.20
N VAL A 45 7.47 2.68 -10.52
CA VAL A 45 6.15 2.55 -11.12
C VAL A 45 5.25 3.64 -10.55
N GLU A 46 4.66 4.45 -11.42
CA GLU A 46 3.67 5.44 -11.00
C GLU A 46 2.31 4.77 -10.83
N VAL A 47 1.70 4.99 -9.68
CA VAL A 47 0.40 4.41 -9.35
C VAL A 47 -0.69 5.49 -9.49
N VAL A 48 -1.67 5.20 -10.34
CA VAL A 48 -2.82 6.10 -10.51
C VAL A 48 -3.93 5.59 -9.58
N PRO A 49 -4.49 6.46 -8.71
CA PRO A 49 -5.58 6.03 -7.83
C PRO A 49 -6.74 5.42 -8.60
N ASP A 50 -7.22 4.27 -8.15
CA ASP A 50 -8.30 3.54 -8.78
C ASP A 50 -9.36 3.20 -7.74
N PRO A 51 -10.56 3.79 -7.84
CA PRO A 51 -11.62 3.56 -6.85
C PRO A 51 -12.04 2.09 -6.71
N GLU A 52 -12.05 1.34 -7.80
CA GLU A 52 -12.44 -0.08 -7.75
C GLU A 52 -11.42 -0.89 -6.95
N LYS A 53 -10.14 -0.66 -7.20
CA LYS A 53 -9.07 -1.36 -6.47
C LYS A 53 -9.08 -0.96 -5.00
N THR A 54 -9.31 0.32 -4.73
CA THR A 54 -9.40 0.84 -3.37
C THR A 54 -10.51 0.14 -2.59
N VAL A 55 -11.70 0.02 -3.19
CA VAL A 55 -12.84 -0.65 -2.54
C VAL A 55 -12.52 -2.10 -2.22
N LYS A 56 -11.84 -2.79 -3.13
CA LYS A 56 -11.45 -4.20 -2.91
C LYS A 56 -10.50 -4.34 -1.73
N VAL A 57 -9.52 -3.44 -1.61
CA VAL A 57 -8.58 -3.45 -0.49
C VAL A 57 -9.31 -3.16 0.82
N ILE A 58 -10.17 -2.13 0.84
CA ILE A 58 -10.93 -1.76 2.03
C ILE A 58 -11.78 -2.94 2.50
N ARG A 59 -12.48 -3.59 1.59
CA ARG A 59 -13.34 -4.73 1.91
C ARG A 59 -12.52 -5.87 2.52
N THR A 60 -11.37 -6.15 1.94
CA THR A 60 -10.50 -7.21 2.43
C THR A 60 -9.96 -6.89 3.83
N LEU A 61 -9.54 -5.66 4.06
CA LEU A 61 -9.01 -5.26 5.36
C LEU A 61 -10.09 -5.31 6.43
N LYS A 62 -11.29 -4.84 6.14
CA LYS A 62 -12.40 -4.88 7.10
C LYS A 62 -12.79 -6.30 7.45
N ARG A 63 -12.78 -7.18 6.46
CA ARG A 63 -13.14 -8.59 6.68
C ARG A 63 -12.09 -9.31 7.52
N ARG A 64 -10.82 -9.01 7.32
CA ARG A 64 -9.74 -9.74 8.02
C ARG A 64 -9.44 -9.18 9.41
N PHE A 65 -9.51 -7.86 9.57
CA PHE A 65 -9.09 -7.20 10.81
C PHE A 65 -10.23 -6.61 11.62
N GLY A 66 -11.41 -6.46 11.01
CA GLY A 66 -12.53 -5.79 11.64
C GLY A 66 -12.47 -4.27 11.45
N GLU A 67 -13.57 -3.60 11.76
CA GLU A 67 -13.70 -2.16 11.53
C GLU A 67 -12.80 -1.32 12.43
N GLU A 68 -12.62 -1.72 13.70
CA GLU A 68 -11.78 -0.99 14.64
C GLU A 68 -10.33 -0.92 14.15
N ASP A 69 -9.78 -2.07 13.77
CA ASP A 69 -8.41 -2.13 13.28
C ASP A 69 -8.26 -1.39 11.96
N TYR A 70 -9.28 -1.46 11.10
CA TYR A 70 -9.29 -0.72 9.86
C TYR A 70 -9.27 0.79 10.11
N GLU A 71 -10.07 1.28 11.07
CA GLU A 71 -10.08 2.70 11.42
C GLU A 71 -8.73 3.15 11.97
N SER A 72 -8.09 2.32 12.80
CA SER A 72 -6.77 2.62 13.33
C SER A 72 -5.74 2.72 12.20
N LEU A 73 -5.83 1.84 11.22
CA LEU A 73 -4.96 1.90 10.05
C LEU A 73 -5.17 3.18 9.25
N CYS A 74 -6.42 3.59 9.06
CA CYS A 74 -6.72 4.82 8.34
C CYS A 74 -6.14 6.04 9.07
N LEU A 75 -6.21 6.07 10.40
CA LEU A 75 -5.60 7.14 11.18
C LEU A 75 -4.08 7.17 11.01
N ALA A 76 -3.46 6.01 11.00
CA ALA A 76 -2.02 5.91 10.76
C ALA A 76 -1.65 6.43 9.38
N LEU A 77 -2.48 6.13 8.38
CA LEU A 77 -2.23 6.57 7.00
C LEU A 77 -2.50 8.06 6.78
N SER A 78 -3.19 8.73 7.71
CA SER A 78 -3.35 10.18 7.65
C SER A 78 -2.16 10.92 8.25
N SER A 79 -1.20 10.20 8.83
CA SER A 79 0.04 10.77 9.37
C SER A 79 0.91 11.36 8.25
N PRO A 80 1.69 12.42 8.53
CA PRO A 80 2.62 12.96 7.53
C PRO A 80 3.88 12.13 7.31
N LYS A 81 4.07 11.03 8.03
CA LYS A 81 5.28 10.21 7.91
C LYS A 81 5.34 9.50 6.55
N PRO A 82 6.45 9.62 5.81
CA PRO A 82 6.54 9.02 4.48
C PRO A 82 6.57 7.49 4.48
N GLU A 83 7.01 6.85 5.57
CA GLU A 83 7.08 5.40 5.68
C GLU A 83 5.73 4.72 5.91
N LYS A 84 4.67 5.49 6.07
CA LYS A 84 3.33 4.94 6.37
C LYS A 84 2.83 3.96 5.29
N ALA A 85 3.09 4.27 4.03
CA ALA A 85 2.65 3.42 2.92
C ALA A 85 3.36 2.06 2.95
N GLN A 86 4.66 2.06 3.23
CA GLN A 86 5.43 0.82 3.36
C GLN A 86 4.96 0.00 4.56
N ALA A 87 4.68 0.65 5.67
CA ALA A 87 4.15 -0.02 6.85
C ALA A 87 2.80 -0.67 6.55
N CYS A 88 1.95 0.01 5.78
CA CYS A 88 0.66 -0.53 5.37
C CYS A 88 0.83 -1.76 4.48
N LEU A 89 1.78 -1.74 3.56
CA LEU A 89 2.07 -2.88 2.71
C LEU A 89 2.49 -4.09 3.54
N LEU A 90 3.37 -3.91 4.51
CA LEU A 90 3.82 -4.98 5.39
C LEU A 90 2.68 -5.53 6.23
N TYR A 91 1.82 -4.67 6.74
CA TYR A 91 0.67 -5.06 7.55
C TYR A 91 -0.30 -5.92 6.74
N THR A 92 -0.62 -5.51 5.52
CA THR A 92 -1.55 -6.27 4.66
C THR A 92 -0.92 -7.57 4.15
N SER A 93 0.40 -7.62 4.01
CA SER A 93 1.10 -8.84 3.57
C SER A 93 1.00 -9.95 4.60
N ASP A 94 1.11 -9.61 5.88
CA ASP A 94 0.95 -10.59 6.96
C ASP A 94 -0.44 -11.21 6.91
N ALA A 95 -1.46 -10.43 6.56
CA ALA A 95 -2.81 -10.93 6.41
C ALA A 95 -2.96 -11.83 5.20
N ALA A 96 -2.23 -11.54 4.13
CA ALA A 96 -2.32 -12.30 2.88
C ALA A 96 -1.66 -13.67 2.97
N ASP A 97 -0.72 -13.84 3.88
CA ASP A 97 0.01 -15.09 4.07
C ASP A 97 -0.81 -16.17 4.81
N GLU A 98 -1.98 -15.80 5.26
CA GLU A 98 -2.89 -16.77 5.89
C GLU A 98 -3.83 -17.43 4.84
#